data_63bf3a0aff7f25aa5d1bbb59419918f9
#
_entry.id   63bf3a0aff7f25aa5d1bbb59419918f9
#
_cell.length_a   1.000
_cell.length_b   1.000
_cell.length_c   1.000
_cell.angle_alpha   90.00
_cell.angle_beta   90.00
_cell.angle_gamma   90.00
#
_symmetry.space_group_name_H-M   'P 1'
#
loop_
_entity.id
_entity.type
_entity.pdbx_description
1 polymer ?
#
loop_
_entity_poly.entity_id
_entity_poly.type
_entity_poly.pdbx_seq_one_letter_code
_entity_poly.pdbx_strand_id
1 'polypeptide(L)'
;MTGGFRFRLTGRTPPLDVEGWRRRAGRRVPPMVWAYIENGADTERTLGENRSAYRDWYLNQRVLTRTTDVDLTTTVAGTRLDLPVAVAPVGLAGAAHWHGDLGLARAAERSGTRMVLSSASTYSIEEVARGADERHWFQLYPWGDRALTASLMDRARDSGFTALFVTVDVPVYGNRLRERRTGMGLPPTLTPRRVLQAALRPRWAYAYLRHRRRSEERRVGKECRSRWSPYH
;
A
#
# COMPACT_ATOMS: atom_id res chain seq x y z
N MET A 1 -11.67 -38.32 12.80
CA MET A 1 -11.66 -36.84 12.83
C MET A 1 -12.32 -36.38 14.11
N THR A 2 -11.56 -36.10 15.18
CA THR A 2 -12.07 -35.60 16.45
C THR A 2 -12.17 -34.09 16.39
N GLY A 3 -13.35 -33.59 16.02
CA GLY A 3 -13.63 -32.17 15.96
C GLY A 3 -13.79 -31.58 17.37
N GLY A 4 -12.70 -31.05 17.92
CA GLY A 4 -12.74 -30.32 19.19
C GLY A 4 -13.34 -28.91 19.00
N PHE A 5 -14.25 -28.51 19.85
CA PHE A 5 -14.78 -27.15 19.92
C PHE A 5 -13.69 -26.17 20.38
N ARG A 6 -13.42 -25.12 19.59
CA ARG A 6 -12.53 -24.03 19.98
C ARG A 6 -13.35 -22.91 20.62
N PHE A 7 -13.26 -22.75 21.93
CA PHE A 7 -13.83 -21.60 22.62
C PHE A 7 -12.93 -20.37 22.46
N ARG A 8 -13.50 -19.27 21.96
CA ARG A 8 -12.85 -17.96 21.96
C ARG A 8 -13.50 -17.07 23.00
N LEU A 9 -12.72 -16.63 23.99
CA LEU A 9 -13.18 -15.71 25.05
C LEU A 9 -13.57 -14.32 24.52
N THR A 10 -13.14 -13.94 23.33
CA THR A 10 -13.54 -12.70 22.66
C THR A 10 -14.24 -13.06 21.36
N GLY A 11 -15.56 -12.86 21.29
CA GLY A 11 -16.40 -13.19 20.12
C GLY A 11 -16.15 -12.38 18.84
N ARG A 12 -14.96 -11.79 18.68
CA ARG A 12 -14.58 -11.04 17.47
C ARG A 12 -13.89 -11.96 16.48
N THR A 13 -14.64 -12.47 15.54
CA THR A 13 -14.07 -13.13 14.36
C THR A 13 -13.31 -12.09 13.53
N PRO A 14 -12.06 -12.39 13.08
CA PRO A 14 -11.37 -11.53 12.12
C PRO A 14 -12.19 -11.45 10.83
N PRO A 15 -12.09 -10.35 10.07
CA PRO A 15 -12.72 -10.29 8.76
C PRO A 15 -12.23 -11.45 7.88
N LEU A 16 -13.15 -12.06 7.15
CA LEU A 16 -12.89 -13.23 6.31
C LEU A 16 -12.57 -12.84 4.87
N ASP A 17 -12.89 -11.61 4.48
CA ASP A 17 -12.72 -11.07 3.14
C ASP A 17 -12.05 -9.69 3.14
N VAL A 18 -11.63 -9.25 1.96
CA VAL A 18 -10.99 -7.94 1.76
C VAL A 18 -11.94 -6.79 2.12
N GLU A 19 -13.24 -6.92 1.81
CA GLU A 19 -14.24 -5.89 2.11
C GLU A 19 -14.47 -5.75 3.63
N GLY A 20 -14.43 -6.83 4.36
CA GLY A 20 -14.46 -6.81 5.84
C GLY A 20 -13.24 -6.11 6.43
N TRP A 21 -12.05 -6.35 5.88
CA TRP A 21 -10.84 -5.65 6.27
C TRP A 21 -10.90 -4.17 5.91
N ARG A 22 -11.41 -3.83 4.72
CA ARG A 22 -11.63 -2.45 4.28
C ARG A 22 -12.53 -1.70 5.26
N ARG A 23 -13.72 -2.25 5.59
CA ARG A 23 -14.63 -1.65 6.59
C ARG A 23 -13.98 -1.50 7.97
N ARG A 24 -13.18 -2.47 8.39
CA ARG A 24 -12.46 -2.42 9.65
C ARG A 24 -11.39 -1.32 9.65
N ALA A 25 -10.65 -1.17 8.57
CA ALA A 25 -9.64 -0.12 8.41
C ALA A 25 -10.28 1.28 8.46
N GLY A 26 -11.36 1.52 7.72
CA GLY A 26 -12.06 2.81 7.68
C GLY A 26 -12.58 3.28 9.05
N ARG A 27 -12.89 2.32 9.96
CA ARG A 27 -13.28 2.66 11.34
C ARG A 27 -12.09 3.00 12.24
N ARG A 28 -10.87 2.67 11.86
CA ARG A 28 -9.65 2.81 12.68
C ARG A 28 -8.80 4.01 12.34
N VAL A 29 -8.79 4.41 11.07
CA VAL A 29 -8.03 5.57 10.61
C VAL A 29 -8.89 6.84 10.60
N PRO A 30 -8.30 8.04 10.72
CA PRO A 30 -9.02 9.30 10.56
C PRO A 30 -9.64 9.44 9.17
N PRO A 31 -10.78 10.16 9.04
CA PRO A 31 -11.45 10.34 7.75
C PRO A 31 -10.55 10.90 6.64
N MET A 32 -9.60 11.79 6.97
CA MET A 32 -8.66 12.32 5.99
C MET A 32 -7.71 11.25 5.43
N VAL A 33 -7.20 10.36 6.28
CA VAL A 33 -6.34 9.25 5.86
C VAL A 33 -7.15 8.23 5.07
N TRP A 34 -8.38 7.96 5.52
CA TRP A 34 -9.28 7.06 4.81
C TRP A 34 -9.64 7.58 3.42
N ALA A 35 -9.89 8.89 3.30
CA ALA A 35 -10.14 9.52 2.01
C ALA A 35 -8.96 9.35 1.05
N TYR A 36 -7.73 9.44 1.52
CA TYR A 36 -6.53 9.18 0.70
C TYR A 36 -6.50 7.75 0.15
N ILE A 37 -6.83 6.76 0.97
CA ILE A 37 -6.78 5.34 0.59
C ILE A 37 -7.90 4.96 -0.40
N GLU A 38 -9.11 5.49 -0.17
CA GLU A 38 -10.35 5.06 -0.85
C GLU A 38 -10.72 5.92 -2.06
N ASN A 39 -9.96 6.92 -2.37
CA ASN A 39 -10.35 7.95 -3.28
C ASN A 39 -9.91 7.66 -4.73
N GLY A 40 -10.76 8.01 -5.67
CA GLY A 40 -10.46 8.16 -7.08
C GLY A 40 -10.39 9.63 -7.50
N ALA A 41 -10.24 9.89 -8.80
CA ALA A 41 -10.25 11.22 -9.38
C ALA A 41 -11.67 11.64 -9.78
N ASP A 42 -11.93 12.93 -9.74
CA ASP A 42 -13.18 13.59 -10.14
C ASP A 42 -14.44 12.91 -9.57
N THR A 43 -15.34 12.41 -10.40
CA THR A 43 -16.57 11.70 -10.01
C THR A 43 -16.35 10.25 -9.62
N GLU A 44 -15.09 9.77 -9.65
CA GLU A 44 -14.71 8.39 -9.29
C GLU A 44 -15.35 7.30 -10.19
N ARG A 45 -15.72 7.66 -11.41
CA ARG A 45 -16.32 6.74 -12.36
C ARG A 45 -15.41 5.53 -12.63
N THR A 46 -14.15 5.78 -13.00
CA THR A 46 -13.17 4.71 -13.27
C THR A 46 -12.92 3.85 -12.02
N LEU A 47 -12.93 4.42 -10.81
CA LEU A 47 -12.86 3.66 -9.58
C LEU A 47 -14.00 2.65 -9.44
N GLY A 48 -15.21 3.05 -9.84
CA GLY A 48 -16.38 2.16 -9.90
C GLY A 48 -16.23 1.09 -10.99
N GLU A 49 -15.82 1.50 -12.18
CA GLU A 49 -15.62 0.62 -13.34
C GLU A 49 -14.54 -0.44 -13.08
N ASN A 50 -13.44 -0.09 -12.42
CA ASN A 50 -12.39 -1.04 -12.02
C ASN A 50 -12.91 -2.20 -11.16
N ARG A 51 -14.00 -2.00 -10.44
CA ARG A 51 -14.67 -3.07 -9.67
C ARG A 51 -15.71 -3.81 -10.50
N SER A 52 -16.51 -3.09 -11.30
CA SER A 52 -17.57 -3.70 -12.08
C SER A 52 -17.06 -4.54 -13.24
N ALA A 53 -15.92 -4.20 -13.83
CA ALA A 53 -15.32 -4.93 -14.94
C ALA A 53 -15.06 -6.42 -14.64
N TYR A 54 -14.82 -6.78 -13.38
CA TYR A 54 -14.69 -8.19 -13.01
C TYR A 54 -15.98 -8.99 -13.14
N ARG A 55 -17.15 -8.35 -13.23
CA ARG A 55 -18.44 -9.03 -13.42
C ARG A 55 -18.62 -9.57 -14.84
N ASP A 56 -17.83 -9.08 -15.78
CA ASP A 56 -17.88 -9.50 -17.18
C ASP A 56 -17.04 -10.76 -17.43
N TRP A 57 -16.33 -11.24 -16.39
CA TRP A 57 -15.47 -12.41 -16.47
C TRP A 57 -16.01 -13.56 -15.63
N TYR A 58 -16.10 -14.73 -16.25
CA TYR A 58 -16.59 -15.96 -15.63
C TYR A 58 -15.53 -17.04 -15.65
N LEU A 59 -15.44 -17.81 -14.57
CA LEU A 59 -14.60 -18.99 -14.51
C LEU A 59 -15.41 -20.18 -15.04
N ASN A 60 -15.00 -20.75 -16.17
CA ASN A 60 -15.60 -21.94 -16.71
C ASN A 60 -15.07 -23.19 -16.00
N GLN A 61 -15.88 -23.78 -15.13
CA GLN A 61 -15.51 -24.96 -14.37
C GLN A 61 -15.33 -26.17 -15.29
N ARG A 62 -14.27 -26.91 -15.03
CA ARG A 62 -14.06 -28.26 -15.61
C ARG A 62 -14.31 -29.30 -14.52
N VAL A 63 -15.36 -30.09 -14.68
CA VAL A 63 -15.69 -31.19 -13.76
C VAL A 63 -14.91 -32.47 -14.15
N LEU A 64 -14.81 -33.42 -13.24
CA LEU A 64 -14.12 -34.70 -13.42
C LEU A 64 -12.64 -34.57 -13.80
N THR A 65 -12.01 -33.45 -13.46
CA THR A 65 -10.58 -33.24 -13.60
C THR A 65 -9.87 -33.54 -12.29
N ARG A 66 -8.65 -34.11 -12.36
CA ARG A 66 -7.82 -34.31 -11.17
C ARG A 66 -7.30 -32.99 -10.66
N THR A 67 -7.65 -32.62 -9.42
CA THR A 67 -7.27 -31.34 -8.78
C THR A 67 -6.52 -31.55 -7.46
N THR A 68 -5.93 -32.75 -7.28
CA THR A 68 -5.22 -33.10 -6.05
C THR A 68 -3.88 -32.39 -5.89
N ASP A 69 -3.24 -32.03 -6.99
CA ASP A 69 -1.89 -31.47 -7.02
C ASP A 69 -1.91 -30.13 -7.80
N VAL A 70 -2.40 -29.10 -7.14
CA VAL A 70 -2.43 -27.74 -7.72
C VAL A 70 -1.12 -27.04 -7.42
N ASP A 71 -0.32 -26.78 -8.44
CA ASP A 71 0.87 -25.92 -8.35
C ASP A 71 0.50 -24.48 -8.68
N LEU A 72 0.68 -23.57 -7.71
CA LEU A 72 0.46 -22.15 -7.85
C LEU A 72 1.76 -21.37 -8.05
N THR A 73 2.90 -22.05 -8.11
CA THR A 73 4.19 -21.38 -8.26
C THR A 73 4.31 -20.70 -9.61
N THR A 74 4.98 -19.57 -9.63
CA THR A 74 5.27 -18.83 -10.86
C THR A 74 6.60 -18.10 -10.74
N THR A 75 7.12 -17.60 -11.86
CA THR A 75 8.32 -16.76 -11.86
C THR A 75 7.99 -15.42 -12.47
N VAL A 76 8.28 -14.33 -11.73
CA VAL A 76 8.06 -12.94 -12.15
C VAL A 76 9.37 -12.18 -11.96
N ALA A 77 9.84 -11.48 -13.00
CA ALA A 77 11.09 -10.72 -12.98
C ALA A 77 12.28 -11.52 -12.39
N GLY A 78 12.43 -12.79 -12.80
CA GLY A 78 13.47 -13.69 -12.32
C GLY A 78 13.31 -14.21 -10.87
N THR A 79 12.24 -13.84 -10.18
CA THR A 79 11.96 -14.25 -8.80
C THR A 79 10.85 -15.29 -8.78
N ARG A 80 11.12 -16.45 -8.15
CA ARG A 80 10.10 -17.48 -7.91
C ARG A 80 9.15 -17.03 -6.81
N LEU A 81 7.87 -17.25 -7.03
CA LEU A 81 6.77 -16.99 -6.10
C LEU A 81 6.00 -18.30 -5.88
N ASP A 82 5.55 -18.55 -4.66
CA ASP A 82 4.69 -19.71 -4.34
C ASP A 82 3.22 -19.46 -4.73
N LEU A 83 2.86 -18.17 -4.93
CA LEU A 83 1.53 -17.73 -5.36
C LEU A 83 1.67 -16.72 -6.51
N PRO A 84 0.78 -16.77 -7.55
CA PRO A 84 0.81 -15.84 -8.67
C PRO A 84 0.22 -14.46 -8.30
N VAL A 85 0.57 -13.95 -7.13
CA VAL A 85 0.10 -12.67 -6.57
C VAL A 85 1.27 -11.97 -5.91
N ALA A 86 1.39 -10.67 -6.11
CA ALA A 86 2.35 -9.83 -5.41
C ALA A 86 1.65 -8.65 -4.73
N VAL A 87 2.25 -8.11 -3.68
CA VAL A 87 1.73 -6.92 -3.00
C VAL A 87 2.13 -5.68 -3.79
N ALA A 88 1.14 -4.96 -4.31
CA ALA A 88 1.34 -3.74 -5.10
C ALA A 88 1.97 -2.61 -4.27
N PRO A 89 2.70 -1.67 -4.91
CA PRO A 89 3.27 -0.53 -4.22
C PRO A 89 2.17 0.41 -3.70
N VAL A 90 2.31 0.84 -2.45
CA VAL A 90 1.37 1.77 -1.81
C VAL A 90 2.14 2.96 -1.25
N GLY A 91 1.84 4.16 -1.76
CA GLY A 91 2.40 5.39 -1.19
C GLY A 91 1.80 5.69 0.19
N LEU A 92 2.63 6.21 1.09
CA LEU A 92 2.21 6.66 2.43
C LEU A 92 1.50 5.58 3.28
N ALA A 93 1.82 4.30 3.11
CA ALA A 93 1.21 3.21 3.87
C ALA A 93 1.31 3.40 5.40
N GLY A 94 2.36 4.07 5.88
CA GLY A 94 2.52 4.43 7.30
C GLY A 94 1.51 5.45 7.82
N ALA A 95 0.81 6.18 6.96
CA ALA A 95 -0.29 7.04 7.38
C ALA A 95 -1.51 6.21 7.84
N ALA A 96 -1.73 5.05 7.25
CA ALA A 96 -2.77 4.11 7.66
C ALA A 96 -2.36 3.31 8.90
N HIS A 97 -1.15 2.78 8.89
CA HIS A 97 -0.60 1.97 9.98
C HIS A 97 0.91 2.17 10.08
N TRP A 98 1.42 2.43 11.28
CA TRP A 98 2.83 2.73 11.51
C TRP A 98 3.82 1.66 11.01
N HIS A 99 3.40 0.40 10.96
CA HIS A 99 4.16 -0.73 10.43
C HIS A 99 4.01 -0.88 8.91
N GLY A 100 3.17 -0.09 8.25
CA GLY A 100 2.81 -0.05 6.84
C GLY A 100 3.64 -0.93 5.92
N ASP A 101 4.66 -0.34 5.30
CA ASP A 101 5.47 -1.01 4.28
C ASP A 101 6.22 -2.25 4.81
N LEU A 102 6.86 -2.14 5.99
CA LEU A 102 7.57 -3.28 6.58
C LEU A 102 6.63 -4.43 6.97
N GLY A 103 5.42 -4.08 7.45
CA GLY A 103 4.40 -5.08 7.75
C GLY A 103 3.91 -5.82 6.50
N LEU A 104 3.79 -5.11 5.38
CA LEU A 104 3.43 -5.69 4.08
C LEU A 104 4.55 -6.59 3.54
N ALA A 105 5.82 -6.16 3.63
CA ALA A 105 6.97 -6.96 3.24
C ALA A 105 6.98 -8.32 3.96
N ARG A 106 6.94 -8.30 5.28
CA ARG A 106 6.91 -9.50 6.11
C ARG A 106 5.67 -10.38 5.88
N ALA A 107 4.53 -9.78 5.53
CA ALA A 107 3.34 -10.55 5.19
C ALA A 107 3.49 -11.25 3.84
N ALA A 108 4.06 -10.58 2.85
CA ALA A 108 4.37 -11.16 1.55
C ALA A 108 5.32 -12.35 1.69
N GLU A 109 6.41 -12.21 2.45
CA GLU A 109 7.36 -13.29 2.73
C GLU A 109 6.70 -14.53 3.34
N ARG A 110 5.91 -14.33 4.39
CA ARG A 110 5.17 -15.44 5.03
C ARG A 110 4.16 -16.13 4.12
N SER A 111 3.80 -15.49 3.03
CA SER A 111 2.88 -16.02 2.02
C SER A 111 3.60 -16.54 0.78
N GLY A 112 4.94 -16.63 0.80
CA GLY A 112 5.74 -17.12 -0.32
C GLY A 112 5.70 -16.19 -1.55
N THR A 113 5.43 -14.90 -1.34
CA THR A 113 5.36 -13.91 -2.43
C THR A 113 6.24 -12.68 -2.15
N ARG A 114 6.17 -11.68 -3.01
CA ARG A 114 6.97 -10.45 -2.91
C ARG A 114 6.09 -9.21 -2.80
N MET A 115 6.64 -8.17 -2.19
CA MET A 115 6.08 -6.84 -2.18
C MET A 115 6.87 -5.94 -3.14
N VAL A 116 6.19 -4.99 -3.74
CA VAL A 116 6.82 -3.86 -4.44
C VAL A 116 6.84 -2.66 -3.49
N LEU A 117 8.01 -2.23 -3.07
CA LEU A 117 8.16 -1.04 -2.22
C LEU A 117 8.01 0.23 -3.05
N SER A 118 7.12 1.12 -2.64
CA SER A 118 6.92 2.40 -3.33
C SER A 118 8.05 3.40 -3.05
N SER A 119 8.46 4.18 -4.04
CA SER A 119 9.32 5.36 -3.83
C SER A 119 8.66 6.42 -2.94
N ALA A 120 7.33 6.41 -2.82
CA ALA A 120 6.56 7.23 -1.87
C ALA A 120 6.30 6.51 -0.52
N SER A 121 7.08 5.49 -0.20
CA SER A 121 7.01 4.75 1.07
C SER A 121 7.28 5.65 2.28
N THR A 122 6.75 5.26 3.42
CA THR A 122 7.06 5.89 4.73
C THR A 122 8.22 5.23 5.46
N TYR A 123 8.73 4.13 4.92
CA TYR A 123 9.98 3.49 5.32
C TYR A 123 11.07 3.80 4.31
N SER A 124 12.33 3.88 4.75
CA SER A 124 13.42 3.95 3.80
C SER A 124 13.65 2.60 3.13
N ILE A 125 14.26 2.66 1.96
CA ILE A 125 14.68 1.48 1.19
C ILE A 125 15.47 0.53 2.10
N GLU A 126 16.44 1.08 2.83
CA GLU A 126 17.32 0.33 3.72
C GLU A 126 16.62 -0.21 4.98
N GLU A 127 15.61 0.52 5.50
CA GLU A 127 14.82 0.02 6.65
C GLU A 127 14.00 -1.22 6.26
N VAL A 128 13.41 -1.22 5.07
CA VAL A 128 12.67 -2.39 4.58
C VAL A 128 13.62 -3.54 4.30
N ALA A 129 14.74 -3.29 3.62
CA ALA A 129 15.73 -4.31 3.30
C ALA A 129 16.34 -4.97 4.55
N ARG A 130 16.58 -4.19 5.63
CA ARG A 130 17.09 -4.76 6.90
C ARG A 130 16.02 -5.44 7.74
N GLY A 131 14.76 -5.06 7.56
CA GLY A 131 13.66 -5.55 8.38
C GLY A 131 12.86 -6.68 7.75
N ALA A 132 13.22 -7.09 6.55
CA ALA A 132 12.66 -8.18 5.77
C ALA A 132 13.77 -9.21 5.52
N ASP A 133 13.42 -10.50 5.50
CA ASP A 133 14.39 -11.59 5.31
C ASP A 133 14.60 -11.88 3.81
N GLU A 134 13.59 -11.60 3.00
CA GLU A 134 13.58 -11.84 1.57
C GLU A 134 13.81 -10.56 0.75
N ARG A 135 14.31 -10.74 -0.47
CA ARG A 135 14.51 -9.64 -1.40
C ARG A 135 13.22 -9.27 -2.09
N HIS A 136 12.81 -8.01 -1.96
CA HIS A 136 11.61 -7.44 -2.55
C HIS A 136 11.90 -6.71 -3.86
N TRP A 137 10.88 -6.09 -4.45
CA TRP A 137 10.94 -5.29 -5.65
C TRP A 137 10.75 -3.81 -5.30
N PHE A 138 11.27 -2.91 -6.11
CA PHE A 138 11.17 -1.47 -5.89
C PHE A 138 10.37 -0.80 -7.00
N GLN A 139 9.46 0.10 -6.65
CA GLN A 139 8.72 0.93 -7.59
C GLN A 139 9.28 2.35 -7.57
N LEU A 140 9.54 2.87 -8.76
CA LEU A 140 10.11 4.19 -9.02
C LEU A 140 9.13 5.06 -9.81
N TYR A 141 8.88 6.26 -9.30
CA TYR A 141 8.42 7.36 -10.14
C TYR A 141 9.64 8.04 -10.75
N PRO A 142 9.74 8.16 -12.08
CA PRO A 142 10.83 8.91 -12.71
C PRO A 142 10.61 10.40 -12.46
N TRP A 143 11.28 10.93 -11.45
CA TRP A 143 11.24 12.35 -11.13
C TRP A 143 11.95 13.17 -12.21
N GLY A 144 11.55 14.44 -12.37
CA GLY A 144 12.24 15.36 -13.27
C GLY A 144 13.72 15.62 -12.89
N ASP A 145 14.07 15.34 -11.64
CA ASP A 145 15.45 15.32 -11.16
C ASP A 145 16.08 13.95 -11.43
N ARG A 146 17.01 13.93 -12.41
CA ARG A 146 17.72 12.71 -12.81
C ARG A 146 18.68 12.21 -11.74
N ALA A 147 19.31 13.11 -10.97
CA ALA A 147 20.26 12.73 -9.92
C ALA A 147 19.51 12.03 -8.76
N LEU A 148 18.36 12.56 -8.37
CA LEU A 148 17.49 11.92 -7.38
C LEU A 148 17.01 10.55 -7.87
N THR A 149 16.57 10.46 -9.12
CA THR A 149 16.13 9.20 -9.72
C THR A 149 17.24 8.15 -9.71
N ALA A 150 18.44 8.51 -10.13
CA ALA A 150 19.62 7.64 -10.09
C ALA A 150 19.96 7.20 -8.66
N SER A 151 19.98 8.13 -7.71
CA SER A 151 20.26 7.84 -6.30
C SER A 151 19.27 6.82 -5.71
N LEU A 152 17.97 6.93 -6.02
CA LEU A 152 16.97 5.97 -5.54
C LEU A 152 17.18 4.58 -6.15
N MET A 153 17.55 4.51 -7.42
CA MET A 153 17.85 3.25 -8.12
C MET A 153 19.10 2.58 -7.52
N ASP A 154 20.17 3.35 -7.30
CA ASP A 154 21.40 2.84 -6.72
C ASP A 154 21.17 2.31 -5.29
N ARG A 155 20.48 3.07 -4.46
CA ARG A 155 20.13 2.65 -3.11
C ARG A 155 19.26 1.38 -3.08
N ALA A 156 18.30 1.26 -4.00
CA ALA A 156 17.48 0.07 -4.12
C ALA A 156 18.32 -1.14 -4.53
N ARG A 157 19.20 -0.99 -5.54
CA ARG A 157 20.13 -2.03 -5.96
C ARG A 157 21.06 -2.45 -4.81
N ASP A 158 21.71 -1.49 -4.16
CA ASP A 158 22.68 -1.72 -3.10
C ASP A 158 22.03 -2.33 -1.83
N SER A 159 20.74 -2.07 -1.63
CA SER A 159 19.92 -2.70 -0.60
C SER A 159 19.37 -4.08 -1.00
N GLY A 160 19.69 -4.57 -2.21
CA GLY A 160 19.36 -5.93 -2.66
C GLY A 160 17.96 -6.10 -3.24
N PHE A 161 17.28 -5.03 -3.65
CA PHE A 161 16.03 -5.15 -4.40
C PHE A 161 16.32 -5.75 -5.79
N THR A 162 15.53 -6.75 -6.19
CA THR A 162 15.83 -7.59 -7.35
C THR A 162 15.13 -7.18 -8.64
N ALA A 163 14.12 -6.32 -8.56
CA ALA A 163 13.42 -5.80 -9.74
C ALA A 163 12.99 -4.35 -9.53
N LEU A 164 12.94 -3.61 -10.65
CA LEU A 164 12.50 -2.23 -10.71
C LEU A 164 11.19 -2.13 -11.50
N PHE A 165 10.16 -1.56 -10.88
CA PHE A 165 8.88 -1.24 -11.48
C PHE A 165 8.82 0.26 -11.75
N VAL A 166 8.90 0.67 -13.01
CA VAL A 166 8.85 2.08 -13.41
C VAL A 166 7.40 2.48 -13.67
N THR A 167 6.90 3.45 -12.92
CA THR A 167 5.55 4.00 -13.10
C THR A 167 5.56 5.09 -14.15
N VAL A 168 4.82 4.89 -15.24
CA VAL A 168 4.81 5.78 -16.42
C VAL A 168 3.40 6.29 -16.77
N ASP A 169 2.41 5.97 -15.97
CA ASP A 169 0.98 6.20 -16.25
C ASP A 169 0.39 7.44 -15.53
N VAL A 170 1.21 8.27 -14.90
CA VAL A 170 0.76 9.46 -14.17
C VAL A 170 1.41 10.74 -14.73
N PRO A 171 1.10 11.15 -15.98
CA PRO A 171 1.63 12.40 -16.53
C PRO A 171 1.01 13.63 -15.85
N VAL A 172 -0.21 13.49 -15.32
CA VAL A 172 -0.95 14.54 -14.61
C VAL A 172 -1.54 13.97 -13.34
N TYR A 173 -1.43 14.72 -12.25
CA TYR A 173 -2.03 14.33 -10.97
C TYR A 173 -3.57 14.38 -11.05
N GLY A 174 -4.24 13.32 -10.65
CA GLY A 174 -5.69 13.25 -10.66
C GLY A 174 -6.34 14.25 -9.71
N ASN A 175 -7.46 14.85 -10.11
CA ASN A 175 -8.21 15.78 -9.27
C ASN A 175 -8.97 15.03 -8.16
N ARG A 176 -8.31 14.80 -7.04
CA ARG A 176 -8.81 13.98 -5.93
C ARG A 176 -9.69 14.80 -4.98
N LEU A 177 -10.95 14.95 -5.33
CA LEU A 177 -11.90 15.82 -4.63
C LEU A 177 -12.12 15.44 -3.16
N ARG A 178 -12.13 14.15 -2.81
CA ARG A 178 -12.27 13.73 -1.40
C ARG A 178 -11.07 14.14 -0.56
N GLU A 179 -9.85 14.03 -1.07
CA GLU A 179 -8.66 14.49 -0.36
C GLU A 179 -8.75 15.99 -0.08
N ARG A 180 -9.10 16.78 -1.09
CA ARG A 180 -9.28 18.23 -0.94
C ARG A 180 -10.34 18.58 0.11
N ARG A 181 -11.50 17.91 0.10
CA ARG A 181 -12.57 18.09 1.09
C ARG A 181 -12.14 17.70 2.51
N THR A 182 -11.37 16.64 2.66
CA THR A 182 -10.91 16.17 3.96
C THR A 182 -9.61 16.81 4.42
N GLY A 183 -8.92 17.55 3.53
CA GLY A 183 -7.67 18.25 3.83
C GLY A 183 -6.44 17.35 3.84
N MET A 184 -6.53 16.21 3.18
CA MET A 184 -5.37 15.37 2.93
C MET A 184 -4.62 15.92 1.72
N GLY A 185 -3.76 16.88 1.96
CA GLY A 185 -2.81 17.43 1.00
C GLY A 185 -1.38 17.19 1.48
N LEU A 186 -0.40 17.59 0.68
CA LEU A 186 1.01 17.59 1.09
C LEU A 186 1.54 19.02 1.05
N PRO A 187 1.57 19.71 2.23
CA PRO A 187 1.25 19.27 3.59
C PRO A 187 -0.25 19.15 3.86
N PRO A 188 -0.67 18.29 4.82
CA PRO A 188 -2.07 18.19 5.20
C PRO A 188 -2.56 19.47 5.92
N THR A 189 -3.78 19.90 5.62
CA THR A 189 -4.41 21.04 6.28
C THR A 189 -5.08 20.59 7.57
N LEU A 190 -4.57 21.03 8.71
CA LEU A 190 -5.13 20.70 10.02
C LEU A 190 -6.12 21.78 10.46
N THR A 191 -7.31 21.35 10.85
CA THR A 191 -8.33 22.20 11.50
C THR A 191 -8.70 21.58 12.85
N PRO A 192 -9.28 22.35 13.82
CA PRO A 192 -9.70 21.78 15.10
C PRO A 192 -10.60 20.55 14.96
N ARG A 193 -11.53 20.58 14.01
CA ARG A 193 -12.40 19.43 13.69
C ARG A 193 -11.59 18.19 13.25
N ARG A 194 -10.59 18.36 12.40
CA ARG A 194 -9.75 17.24 11.90
C ARG A 194 -8.85 16.70 13.00
N VAL A 195 -8.34 17.56 13.86
CA VAL A 195 -7.58 17.15 15.04
C VAL A 195 -8.47 16.31 15.98
N LEU A 196 -9.69 16.77 16.24
CA LEU A 196 -10.67 16.01 17.04
C LEU A 196 -10.98 14.64 16.38
N GLN A 197 -11.20 14.60 15.06
CA GLN A 197 -11.45 13.34 14.35
C GLN A 197 -10.27 12.37 14.46
N ALA A 198 -9.04 12.86 14.49
CA ALA A 198 -7.86 12.03 14.74
C ALA A 198 -7.79 11.57 16.19
N ALA A 199 -8.09 12.44 17.16
CA ALA A 199 -8.12 12.10 18.59
C ALA A 199 -9.18 11.04 18.92
N LEU A 200 -10.31 11.04 18.21
CA LEU A 200 -11.35 10.01 18.33
C LEU A 200 -10.89 8.62 17.79
N ARG A 201 -9.67 8.51 17.30
CA ARG A 201 -9.00 7.27 16.89
C ARG A 201 -7.75 7.02 17.74
N PRO A 202 -7.90 6.80 19.07
CA PRO A 202 -6.79 6.89 20.03
C PRO A 202 -5.64 5.91 19.71
N ARG A 203 -5.93 4.71 19.24
CA ARG A 203 -4.90 3.74 18.84
C ARG A 203 -4.10 4.21 17.64
N TRP A 204 -4.75 4.80 16.65
CA TRP A 204 -4.10 5.38 15.48
C TRP A 204 -3.27 6.62 15.87
N ALA A 205 -3.88 7.54 16.64
CA ALA A 205 -3.23 8.78 17.08
C ALA A 205 -1.96 8.49 17.90
N TYR A 206 -2.05 7.59 18.86
CA TYR A 206 -0.90 7.16 19.66
C TYR A 206 0.21 6.57 18.78
N ALA A 207 -0.12 5.62 17.91
CA ALA A 207 0.86 4.99 17.04
C ALA A 207 1.50 6.00 16.07
N TYR A 208 0.71 6.90 15.51
CA TYR A 208 1.19 7.96 14.62
C TYR A 208 2.15 8.92 15.32
N LEU A 209 1.80 9.37 16.54
CA LEU A 209 2.65 10.29 17.32
C LEU A 209 3.96 9.62 17.78
N ARG A 210 3.87 8.36 18.23
CA ARG A 210 5.03 7.59 18.68
C ARG A 210 6.03 7.27 17.57
N HIS A 211 5.52 6.94 16.38
CA HIS A 211 6.33 6.44 15.27
C HIS A 211 6.47 7.42 14.11
N ARG A 212 6.21 8.71 14.30
CA ARG A 212 6.27 9.80 13.31
C ARG A 212 7.19 9.51 12.12
N ARG A 213 6.68 8.79 11.12
CA ARG A 213 7.45 8.46 9.93
C ARG A 213 7.28 9.53 8.86
N ARG A 214 8.37 9.85 8.19
CA ARG A 214 8.37 10.77 7.03
C ARG A 214 8.44 9.92 5.76
N SER A 215 7.79 10.36 4.68
CA SER A 215 7.95 9.69 3.39
C SER A 215 9.41 9.74 2.93
N GLU A 216 9.82 8.74 2.16
CA GLU A 216 11.16 8.63 1.60
C GLU A 216 11.51 9.86 0.76
N GLU A 217 10.60 10.36 -0.04
CA GLU A 217 10.72 11.62 -0.80
C GLU A 217 11.15 12.81 0.06
N ARG A 218 10.64 12.91 1.29
CA ARG A 218 11.02 13.99 2.22
C ARG A 218 12.38 13.78 2.88
N ARG A 219 12.93 12.57 2.82
CA ARG A 219 14.26 12.27 3.35
C ARG A 219 15.35 12.67 2.36
N VAL A 220 15.08 12.51 1.06
CA VAL A 220 16.06 12.74 0.01
C VAL A 220 16.15 14.20 -0.45
N GLY A 221 15.14 15.04 -0.21
CA GLY A 221 15.25 16.47 -0.51
C GLY A 221 13.98 17.29 -0.33
N LYS A 222 14.18 18.57 -0.03
CA LYS A 222 13.11 19.57 0.05
C LYS A 222 12.51 19.93 -1.33
N GLU A 223 13.02 19.41 -2.41
CA GLU A 223 12.80 19.88 -3.79
C GLU A 223 11.56 19.29 -4.47
N CYS A 224 10.99 18.20 -3.98
CA CYS A 224 9.72 17.67 -4.49
C CYS A 224 8.51 18.58 -4.23
N ARG A 225 8.68 19.66 -3.44
CA ARG A 225 7.58 20.57 -3.11
C ARG A 225 7.09 21.43 -4.28
N SER A 226 7.94 21.74 -5.25
CA SER A 226 7.62 22.71 -6.31
C SER A 226 7.04 22.12 -7.58
N ARG A 227 7.21 20.81 -7.84
CA ARG A 227 6.78 20.19 -9.10
C ARG A 227 5.53 19.31 -9.03
N TRP A 228 5.01 19.05 -7.80
CA TRP A 228 3.75 18.34 -7.59
C TRP A 228 2.59 19.26 -7.19
N SER A 229 2.79 20.57 -7.24
CA SER A 229 1.72 21.52 -7.08
C SER A 229 1.06 21.78 -8.43
N PRO A 230 -0.23 21.45 -8.61
CA PRO A 230 -0.95 21.76 -9.85
C PRO A 230 -1.24 23.28 -10.01
N TYR A 231 -0.58 24.15 -9.21
CA TYR A 231 -0.81 25.58 -9.11
C TYR A 231 0.47 26.42 -9.31
N HIS A 232 1.37 25.97 -10.18
CA HIS A 232 2.43 26.81 -10.76
C HIS A 232 2.45 26.65 -12.25
#